data_0db37175bca9093a6a4e03cac7a1fbe3
#
_entry.id   0db37175bca9093a6a4e03cac7a1fbe3
#
_cell.length_a   1.000
_cell.length_b   1.000
_cell.length_c   1.000
_cell.angle_alpha   90.00
_cell.angle_beta   90.00
_cell.angle_gamma   90.00
#
_symmetry.space_group_name_H-M   'P 1'
#
loop_
_entity.id
_entity.type
_entity.pdbx_description
1 polymer ?
#
loop_
_entity_poly.entity_id
_entity_poly.type
_entity_poly.pdbx_seq_one_letter_code
_entity_poly.pdbx_strand_id
1 'polypeptide(L)'
;MLFRSPKKGFLKFLRDITCQYNSLLIFDEVITGFRLSLGGAQKYYGIIPDMTALGKIVGGGMPLAAYGGKKEIMECVAPSGSVYQAGTLSGNPIAVSAGLATLKILQNNPDIYNELERKS
;
A
#
# COMPACT_ATOMS: atom_id res chain seq x y z
N MET A 1 -6.45 -5.21 19.95
CA MET A 1 -5.11 -4.85 19.47
C MET A 1 -4.95 -3.35 19.69
N LEU A 2 -4.02 -2.92 20.55
CA LEU A 2 -3.82 -1.50 20.81
C LEU A 2 -3.06 -0.89 19.61
N PHE A 3 -3.76 -0.12 18.80
CA PHE A 3 -3.12 0.68 17.75
C PHE A 3 -2.35 1.82 18.41
N ARG A 4 -1.06 1.85 18.20
CA ARG A 4 -0.24 3.01 18.57
C ARG A 4 0.08 3.80 17.31
N SER A 5 -0.47 5.00 17.22
CA SER A 5 -0.06 5.93 16.17
C SER A 5 1.43 6.29 16.35
N PRO A 6 2.17 6.46 15.26
CA PRO A 6 3.55 6.89 15.33
C PRO A 6 3.64 8.27 16.00
N LYS A 7 4.67 8.49 16.79
CA LYS A 7 4.94 9.83 17.35
C LYS A 7 5.16 10.83 16.21
N LYS A 8 4.76 12.08 16.45
CA LYS A 8 4.99 13.17 15.47
C LYS A 8 6.46 13.21 15.04
N GLY A 9 6.71 13.23 13.74
CA GLY A 9 8.05 13.26 13.15
C GLY A 9 8.75 11.90 12.98
N PHE A 10 8.22 10.80 13.56
CA PHE A 10 8.87 9.49 13.46
C PHE A 10 8.98 8.99 12.02
N LEU A 11 7.91 9.06 11.23
CA LEU A 11 7.95 8.61 9.83
C LEU A 11 8.87 9.49 8.97
N LYS A 12 8.90 10.81 9.25
CA LYS A 12 9.85 11.70 8.59
C LYS A 12 11.28 11.32 8.94
N PHE A 13 11.57 11.07 10.21
CA PHE A 13 12.89 10.60 10.63
C PHE A 13 13.28 9.30 9.91
N LEU A 14 12.38 8.33 9.79
CA LEU A 14 12.65 7.09 9.03
C LEU A 14 12.98 7.38 7.57
N ARG A 15 12.23 8.29 6.92
CA ARG A 15 12.53 8.67 5.53
C ARG A 15 13.90 9.35 5.41
N ASP A 16 14.21 10.25 6.31
CA ASP A 16 15.48 11.00 6.29
C ASP A 16 16.66 10.04 6.54
N ILE A 17 16.58 9.18 7.55
CA ILE A 17 17.67 8.25 7.91
C ILE A 17 17.89 7.19 6.80
N THR A 18 16.83 6.67 6.21
CA THR A 18 16.95 5.69 5.11
C THR A 18 17.60 6.34 3.88
N CYS A 19 17.26 7.58 3.57
CA CYS A 19 17.96 8.33 2.52
C CYS A 19 19.43 8.52 2.84
N GLN A 20 19.75 8.92 4.07
CA GLN A 20 21.15 9.17 4.49
C GLN A 20 22.03 7.94 4.35
N TYR A 21 21.48 6.74 4.67
CA TYR A 21 22.22 5.49 4.62
C TYR A 21 21.98 4.68 3.33
N ASN A 22 21.37 5.30 2.32
CA ASN A 22 21.04 4.65 1.05
C ASN A 22 20.31 3.32 1.21
N SER A 23 19.37 3.29 2.17
CA SER A 23 18.54 2.13 2.48
C SER A 23 17.10 2.33 1.97
N LEU A 24 16.43 1.25 1.63
CA LEU A 24 15.04 1.33 1.17
C LEU A 24 14.07 1.51 2.36
N LEU A 25 13.12 2.41 2.20
CA LEU A 25 11.97 2.53 3.08
C LEU A 25 10.78 1.79 2.45
N ILE A 26 10.30 0.77 3.12
CA ILE A 26 9.16 -0.03 2.67
C ILE A 26 7.98 0.24 3.62
N PHE A 27 6.83 0.65 3.07
CA PHE A 27 5.58 0.75 3.82
C PHE A 27 4.76 -0.53 3.68
N ASP A 28 4.52 -1.21 4.80
CA ASP A 28 3.50 -2.25 4.90
C ASP A 28 2.13 -1.57 5.06
N GLU A 29 1.46 -1.38 3.94
CA GLU A 29 0.11 -0.82 3.88
C GLU A 29 -0.98 -1.90 3.72
N VAL A 30 -0.71 -3.12 4.14
CA VAL A 30 -1.69 -4.22 4.09
C VAL A 30 -2.98 -3.88 4.86
N ILE A 31 -2.88 -3.08 5.93
CA ILE A 31 -4.05 -2.60 6.70
C ILE A 31 -4.42 -1.16 6.32
N THR A 32 -3.43 -0.29 6.17
CA THR A 32 -3.63 1.15 6.01
C THR A 32 -3.93 1.57 4.58
N GLY A 33 -3.47 0.79 3.59
CA GLY A 33 -3.74 1.04 2.17
C GLY A 33 -5.23 1.01 1.88
N PHE A 34 -5.73 2.06 1.25
CA PHE A 34 -7.14 2.29 0.95
C PHE A 34 -8.06 2.35 2.19
N ARG A 35 -7.51 2.29 3.42
CA ARG A 35 -8.28 2.37 4.67
C ARG A 35 -8.23 3.76 5.30
N LEU A 36 -7.05 4.37 5.41
CA LEU A 36 -6.89 5.71 5.97
C LEU A 36 -7.27 6.79 4.95
N SER A 37 -6.95 6.56 3.71
CA SER A 37 -7.28 7.40 2.56
C SER A 37 -7.14 6.55 1.29
N LEU A 38 -7.57 7.06 0.16
CA LEU A 38 -7.35 6.41 -1.15
C LEU A 38 -5.86 6.18 -1.44
N GLY A 39 -4.98 7.03 -0.94
CA GLY A 39 -3.53 6.90 -1.06
C GLY A 39 -2.85 6.29 0.17
N GLY A 40 -3.61 5.67 1.09
CA GLY A 40 -3.06 4.99 2.27
C GLY A 40 -2.37 5.91 3.28
N ALA A 41 -1.54 5.31 4.13
CA ALA A 41 -0.77 6.03 5.15
C ALA A 41 0.28 6.96 4.52
N GLN A 42 0.88 6.60 3.40
CA GLN A 42 1.86 7.44 2.71
C GLN A 42 1.26 8.80 2.34
N LYS A 43 0.03 8.83 1.83
CA LYS A 43 -0.68 10.08 1.52
C LYS A 43 -1.11 10.80 2.80
N TYR A 44 -1.62 10.06 3.78
CA TYR A 44 -2.10 10.62 5.05
C TYR A 44 -0.99 11.34 5.83
N TYR A 45 0.21 10.76 5.87
CA TYR A 45 1.37 11.33 6.58
C TYR A 45 2.29 12.18 5.68
N GLY A 46 2.07 12.23 4.37
CA GLY A 46 2.90 12.97 3.42
C GLY A 46 4.32 12.38 3.28
N ILE A 47 4.48 11.06 3.45
CA ILE A 47 5.76 10.37 3.33
C ILE A 47 5.71 9.41 2.14
N ILE A 48 6.63 9.53 1.22
CA ILE A 48 6.72 8.65 0.05
C ILE A 48 7.77 7.57 0.33
N PRO A 49 7.38 6.30 0.47
CA PRO A 49 8.31 5.18 0.62
C PRO A 49 8.98 4.83 -0.73
N ASP A 50 9.98 3.97 -0.68
CA ASP A 50 10.60 3.41 -1.90
C ASP A 50 9.77 2.24 -2.44
N MET A 51 9.11 1.50 -1.56
CA MET A 51 8.19 0.41 -1.90
C MET A 51 6.98 0.39 -0.96
N THR A 52 5.88 -0.18 -1.44
CA THR A 52 4.64 -0.35 -0.68
C THR A 52 4.11 -1.77 -0.90
N ALA A 53 3.72 -2.44 0.19
CA ALA A 53 2.96 -3.68 0.14
C ALA A 53 1.48 -3.41 0.46
N LEU A 54 0.58 -4.00 -0.33
CA LEU A 54 -0.87 -3.82 -0.24
C LEU A 54 -1.55 -5.18 -0.09
N GLY A 55 -2.67 -5.20 0.63
CA GLY A 55 -3.49 -6.39 0.82
C GLY A 55 -4.89 -6.01 1.28
N LYS A 56 -5.62 -6.97 1.84
CA LYS A 56 -6.96 -6.76 2.42
C LYS A 56 -7.90 -5.98 1.49
N ILE A 57 -8.10 -4.69 1.73
CA ILE A 57 -9.06 -3.85 0.98
C ILE A 57 -8.80 -3.89 -0.53
N VAL A 58 -7.53 -3.95 -0.97
CA VAL A 58 -7.19 -4.04 -2.40
C VAL A 58 -7.85 -5.23 -3.09
N GLY A 59 -8.14 -6.29 -2.35
CA GLY A 59 -8.77 -7.50 -2.87
C GLY A 59 -10.30 -7.47 -2.90
N GLY A 60 -10.94 -6.46 -2.29
CA GLY A 60 -12.41 -6.40 -2.25
C GLY A 60 -13.06 -7.62 -1.60
N GLY A 61 -12.43 -8.21 -0.58
CA GLY A 61 -12.87 -9.43 0.09
C GLY A 61 -12.30 -10.72 -0.49
N MET A 62 -11.61 -10.65 -1.63
CA MET A 62 -10.96 -11.79 -2.28
C MET A 62 -9.45 -11.82 -1.96
N PRO A 63 -8.78 -12.99 -2.12
CA PRO A 63 -7.35 -13.12 -1.85
C PRO A 63 -6.52 -12.43 -2.94
N LEU A 64 -6.30 -11.14 -2.78
CA LEU A 64 -5.45 -10.32 -3.62
C LEU A 64 -4.46 -9.55 -2.76
N ALA A 65 -3.22 -9.50 -3.18
CA ALA A 65 -2.18 -8.65 -2.66
C ALA A 65 -1.41 -8.03 -3.83
N ALA A 66 -0.75 -6.92 -3.55
CA ALA A 66 0.08 -6.25 -4.54
C ALA A 66 1.28 -5.61 -3.83
N TYR A 67 2.33 -5.41 -4.56
CA TYR A 67 3.43 -4.55 -4.14
C TYR A 67 3.89 -3.71 -5.33
N GLY A 68 4.46 -2.59 -5.02
CA GLY A 68 4.98 -1.66 -6.02
C GLY A 68 5.96 -0.69 -5.39
N GLY A 69 6.60 0.11 -6.22
CA GLY A 69 7.59 1.07 -5.75
C GLY A 69 8.26 1.82 -6.88
N LYS A 70 9.42 2.37 -6.60
CA LYS A 70 10.23 3.08 -7.59
C LYS A 70 10.54 2.18 -8.77
N LYS A 71 10.55 2.77 -9.96
CA LYS A 71 10.76 2.06 -11.22
C LYS A 71 12.04 1.22 -11.21
N GLU A 72 13.13 1.81 -10.78
CA GLU A 72 14.45 1.16 -10.73
C GLU A 72 14.49 -0.06 -9.82
N ILE A 73 13.64 -0.10 -8.77
CA ILE A 73 13.49 -1.26 -7.90
C ILE A 73 12.62 -2.32 -8.57
N MET A 74 11.50 -1.89 -9.16
CA MET A 74 10.56 -2.83 -9.79
C MET A 74 11.11 -3.47 -11.05
N GLU A 75 12.03 -2.81 -11.76
CA GLU A 75 12.75 -3.36 -12.91
C GLU A 75 13.69 -4.52 -12.54
N CYS A 76 14.01 -4.69 -11.26
CA CYS A 76 14.75 -5.88 -10.80
C CYS A 76 13.89 -7.17 -10.84
N VAL A 77 12.57 -7.04 -10.88
CA VAL A 77 11.64 -8.17 -10.86
C VAL A 77 11.44 -8.74 -12.26
N ALA A 78 11.37 -10.06 -12.37
CA ALA A 78 11.11 -10.75 -13.63
C ALA A 78 9.76 -10.28 -14.26
N PRO A 79 9.66 -10.19 -15.62
CA PRO A 79 10.65 -10.59 -16.61
C PRO A 79 11.73 -9.53 -16.90
N SER A 80 11.62 -8.32 -16.37
CA SER A 80 12.57 -7.23 -16.63
C SER A 80 13.93 -7.46 -15.96
N GLY A 81 13.92 -8.04 -14.77
CA GLY A 81 15.11 -8.35 -13.99
C GLY A 81 15.21 -9.82 -13.60
N SER A 82 16.17 -10.12 -12.73
CA SER A 82 16.51 -11.49 -12.32
C SER A 82 15.76 -11.96 -11.06
N VAL A 83 15.05 -11.07 -10.37
CA VAL A 83 14.31 -11.42 -9.15
C VAL A 83 13.03 -12.15 -9.52
N TYR A 84 13.02 -13.46 -9.26
CA TYR A 84 11.86 -14.31 -9.55
C TYR A 84 10.69 -13.96 -8.61
N GLN A 85 9.50 -13.84 -9.20
CA GLN A 85 8.24 -13.67 -8.47
C GLN A 85 7.16 -14.49 -9.17
N ALA A 86 6.50 -15.37 -8.41
CA ALA A 86 5.36 -16.14 -8.90
C ALA A 86 4.43 -16.48 -7.75
N GLY A 87 3.18 -16.74 -8.08
CA GLY A 87 2.16 -17.21 -7.16
C GLY A 87 1.00 -17.83 -7.94
N THR A 88 0.56 -19.00 -7.54
CA THR A 88 -0.50 -19.76 -8.22
C THR A 88 -1.78 -18.92 -8.40
N LEU A 89 -2.11 -18.08 -7.42
CA LEU A 89 -3.29 -17.22 -7.45
C LEU A 89 -3.00 -15.80 -7.92
N SER A 90 -1.76 -15.49 -8.32
CA SER A 90 -1.39 -14.16 -8.81
C SER A 90 -2.17 -13.84 -10.09
N GLY A 91 -2.79 -12.66 -10.12
CA GLY A 91 -3.61 -12.22 -11.26
C GLY A 91 -4.92 -12.99 -11.44
N ASN A 92 -5.39 -13.71 -10.42
CA ASN A 92 -6.67 -14.43 -10.49
C ASN A 92 -7.79 -13.48 -10.92
N PRO A 93 -8.55 -13.79 -12.02
CA PRO A 93 -9.52 -12.86 -12.58
C PRO A 93 -10.63 -12.46 -11.63
N ILE A 94 -11.07 -13.36 -10.75
CA ILE A 94 -12.13 -13.07 -9.77
C ILE A 94 -11.63 -12.07 -8.74
N ALA A 95 -10.44 -12.32 -8.17
CA ALA A 95 -9.85 -11.44 -7.18
C ALA A 95 -9.49 -10.06 -7.76
N VAL A 96 -8.95 -10.02 -8.97
CA VAL A 96 -8.64 -8.76 -9.67
C VAL A 96 -9.93 -7.97 -9.97
N SER A 97 -10.99 -8.64 -10.42
CA SER A 97 -12.27 -7.99 -10.69
C SER A 97 -12.91 -7.40 -9.43
N ALA A 98 -12.88 -8.16 -8.33
CA ALA A 98 -13.39 -7.69 -7.02
C ALA A 98 -12.58 -6.48 -6.51
N GLY A 99 -11.25 -6.57 -6.59
CA GLY A 99 -10.37 -5.46 -6.23
C GLY A 99 -10.63 -4.21 -7.08
N LEU A 100 -10.72 -4.37 -8.39
CA LEU A 100 -11.02 -3.26 -9.31
C LEU A 100 -12.37 -2.59 -9.00
N ALA A 101 -13.41 -3.39 -8.73
CA ALA A 101 -14.72 -2.87 -8.34
C ALA A 101 -14.64 -2.06 -7.05
N THR A 102 -13.97 -2.59 -6.02
CA THR A 102 -13.79 -1.92 -4.73
C THR A 102 -13.02 -0.60 -4.89
N LEU A 103 -11.90 -0.61 -5.62
CA LEU A 103 -11.11 0.61 -5.84
C LEU A 103 -11.89 1.68 -6.61
N LYS A 104 -12.69 1.30 -7.59
CA LYS A 104 -13.58 2.24 -8.30
C LYS A 104 -14.63 2.86 -7.36
N ILE A 105 -15.22 2.08 -6.46
CA ILE A 105 -16.17 2.59 -5.46
C ILE A 105 -15.47 3.61 -4.57
N LEU A 106 -14.29 3.31 -4.02
CA LEU A 106 -13.54 4.21 -3.16
C LEU A 106 -13.11 5.49 -3.89
N GLN A 107 -12.71 5.38 -5.14
CA GLN A 107 -12.29 6.51 -5.97
C GLN A 107 -13.46 7.46 -6.26
N ASN A 108 -14.64 6.92 -6.53
CA ASN A 108 -15.81 7.70 -6.91
C ASN A 108 -16.60 8.23 -5.69
N ASN A 109 -16.29 7.79 -4.48
CA ASN A 109 -16.98 8.16 -3.25
C ASN A 109 -16.00 8.56 -2.15
N PRO A 110 -15.29 9.70 -2.29
CA PRO A 110 -14.27 10.13 -1.32
C PRO A 110 -14.85 10.36 0.09
N ASP A 111 -16.14 10.65 0.22
CA ASP A 111 -16.82 10.86 1.49
C ASP A 111 -16.88 9.61 2.38
N ILE A 112 -16.66 8.42 1.82
CA ILE A 112 -16.53 7.18 2.60
C ILE A 112 -15.47 7.32 3.70
N TYR A 113 -14.39 8.04 3.46
CA TYR A 113 -13.31 8.22 4.45
C TYR A 113 -13.76 9.06 5.64
N ASN A 114 -14.60 10.07 5.43
CA ASN A 114 -15.20 10.88 6.50
C ASN A 114 -16.12 10.04 7.40
N GLU A 115 -16.85 9.09 6.82
CA GLU A 115 -17.69 8.16 7.59
C GLU A 115 -16.87 7.15 8.37
N LEU A 116 -15.79 6.64 7.79
CA LEU A 116 -14.90 5.68 8.42
C LEU A 116 -14.17 6.31 9.63
N GLU A 117 -13.76 7.57 9.51
CA GLU A 117 -13.08 8.28 10.60
C GLU A 117 -14.01 8.51 11.79
N ARG A 118 -15.30 8.80 11.55
CA ARG A 118 -16.29 8.98 12.62
C ARG A 118 -16.66 7.68 13.35
N LYS A 119 -16.36 6.52 12.78
CA LYS A 119 -16.67 5.19 13.35
C LYS A 119 -15.45 4.51 13.99
N SER A 120 -14.28 5.15 13.96
CA SER A 120 -13.03 4.65 14.50
C SER A 120 -12.71 5.27 15.85
#